data_6e6c2d995d8c3649f1a05864f3cc1819
#
_entry.id   6e6c2d995d8c3649f1a05864f3cc1819
#
_cell.length_a   1.000
_cell.length_b   1.000
_cell.length_c   1.000
_cell.angle_alpha   90.00
_cell.angle_beta   90.00
_cell.angle_gamma   90.00
#
_symmetry.space_group_name_H-M   'P 1'
#
loop_
_entity.id
_entity.type
_entity.pdbx_description
1 polymer ?
#
loop_
_entity_poly.entity_id
_entity_poly.type
_entity_poly.pdbx_seq_one_letter_code
_entity_poly.pdbx_strand_id
1 'polypeptide(L)'
;MTAQRQERYGSCPGIALFALLAGFFAAPSLDSAAWAATTERVVVNRYSGLAIEGFDPVAYFTESMAARGSPDFEAREAGAVWRFRNLGNRASFVAHPEIYGPQFGGYDPVDLGRGVTYAGNPRFWVIVGQRLYLFGREENRDAFAAEPARFLKDAAARWPALERGLAQ
;
A
#
# COMPACT_ATOMS: atom_id res chain seq x y z
N MET A 1 71.12 3.84 75.71
CA MET A 1 70.51 2.55 76.01
C MET A 1 69.46 2.29 74.97
N THR A 2 69.85 1.57 73.91
CA THR A 2 69.53 0.18 73.63
C THR A 2 67.99 -0.03 73.54
N ALA A 3 67.38 -0.49 72.47
CA ALA A 3 67.69 -1.49 71.46
C ALA A 3 66.55 -1.38 70.40
N GLN A 4 66.86 -1.46 69.16
CA GLN A 4 66.67 -2.54 68.17
C GLN A 4 65.45 -3.44 68.39
N ARG A 5 64.66 -3.59 67.37
CA ARG A 5 64.36 -4.80 66.59
C ARG A 5 63.18 -4.61 65.66
N GLN A 6 63.38 -4.67 64.43
CA GLN A 6 63.46 -5.83 63.51
C GLN A 6 62.08 -6.14 62.85
N GLU A 7 62.22 -6.07 61.60
CA GLU A 7 61.30 -6.43 60.53
C GLU A 7 60.57 -7.77 60.69
N ARG A 8 59.35 -7.85 60.19
CA ARG A 8 58.94 -9.08 59.50
C ARG A 8 58.00 -8.74 58.33
N TYR A 9 58.50 -9.17 57.22
CA TYR A 9 57.77 -9.36 55.99
C TYR A 9 56.55 -10.25 56.23
N GLY A 10 55.40 -9.84 55.77
CA GLY A 10 54.18 -10.65 55.66
C GLY A 10 53.63 -10.57 54.28
N SER A 11 53.66 -11.66 53.59
CA SER A 11 53.24 -11.89 52.21
C SER A 11 51.85 -11.39 51.88
N CYS A 12 51.76 -10.74 50.76
CA CYS A 12 50.48 -10.50 50.06
C CYS A 12 49.96 -11.79 49.42
N PRO A 13 48.70 -12.20 49.62
CA PRO A 13 48.05 -13.10 48.68
C PRO A 13 47.40 -12.29 47.54
N GLY A 14 47.71 -12.69 46.33
CA GLY A 14 47.25 -12.08 45.11
C GLY A 14 45.71 -12.08 44.95
N ILE A 15 45.21 -10.92 44.62
CA ILE A 15 43.83 -10.76 44.16
C ILE A 15 43.81 -11.18 42.69
N ALA A 16 43.27 -12.37 42.44
CA ALA A 16 42.98 -12.84 41.09
C ALA A 16 41.83 -11.97 40.51
N LEU A 17 42.21 -11.13 39.55
CA LEU A 17 41.25 -10.33 38.77
C LEU A 17 40.56 -11.26 37.79
N PHE A 18 39.36 -11.73 38.13
CA PHE A 18 38.47 -12.40 37.16
C PHE A 18 37.93 -11.36 36.18
N ALA A 19 38.53 -11.33 35.00
CA ALA A 19 37.96 -10.60 33.85
C ALA A 19 36.72 -11.34 33.36
N LEU A 20 35.52 -10.83 33.73
CA LEU A 20 34.25 -11.24 33.13
C LEU A 20 34.21 -10.69 31.70
N LEU A 21 34.54 -11.54 30.75
CA LEU A 21 34.23 -11.31 29.31
C LEU A 21 32.71 -11.42 29.14
N ALA A 22 32.01 -10.27 29.21
CA ALA A 22 30.64 -10.15 28.76
C ALA A 22 30.64 -10.31 27.24
N GLY A 23 30.38 -11.52 26.78
CA GLY A 23 30.13 -11.79 25.37
C GLY A 23 28.85 -11.05 24.91
N PHE A 24 29.02 -9.98 24.15
CA PHE A 24 27.93 -9.29 23.47
C PHE A 24 27.45 -10.21 22.35
N PHE A 25 26.45 -11.04 22.63
CA PHE A 25 25.69 -11.72 21.57
C PHE A 25 24.86 -10.67 20.84
N ALA A 26 25.40 -10.16 19.75
CA ALA A 26 24.60 -9.43 18.79
C ALA A 26 23.59 -10.41 18.18
N ALA A 27 22.33 -10.35 18.61
CA ALA A 27 21.25 -11.04 17.95
C ALA A 27 21.15 -10.50 16.51
N PRO A 28 21.06 -11.38 15.48
CA PRO A 28 20.79 -10.91 14.15
C PRO A 28 19.41 -10.25 14.15
N SER A 29 19.36 -8.95 13.82
CA SER A 29 18.14 -8.27 13.52
C SER A 29 17.54 -8.96 12.31
N LEU A 30 16.44 -9.71 12.51
CA LEU A 30 15.59 -10.13 11.40
C LEU A 30 15.00 -8.85 10.83
N ASP A 31 15.65 -8.27 9.83
CA ASP A 31 15.04 -7.34 8.92
C ASP A 31 13.85 -8.08 8.30
N SER A 32 12.70 -7.94 8.95
CA SER A 32 11.43 -8.23 8.31
C SER A 32 11.37 -7.26 7.15
N ALA A 33 11.73 -7.74 5.94
CA ALA A 33 11.36 -7.08 4.72
C ALA A 33 9.83 -6.97 4.77
N ALA A 34 9.34 -5.84 5.30
CA ALA A 34 7.97 -5.46 5.20
C ALA A 34 7.71 -5.36 3.69
N TRP A 35 7.06 -6.37 3.16
CA TRP A 35 6.43 -6.28 1.86
C TRP A 35 5.50 -5.09 1.99
N ALA A 36 5.89 -3.95 1.40
CA ALA A 36 5.05 -2.78 1.34
C ALA A 36 3.80 -3.19 0.56
N ALA A 37 2.77 -3.66 1.27
CA ALA A 37 1.43 -3.67 0.75
C ALA A 37 1.19 -2.26 0.23
N THR A 38 0.64 -2.14 -0.97
CA THR A 38 0.23 -0.86 -1.54
C THR A 38 -0.69 -0.21 -0.51
N THR A 39 -0.19 0.81 0.20
CA THR A 39 -0.91 1.43 1.32
C THR A 39 -1.67 2.67 0.88
N GLU A 40 -1.79 2.89 -0.41
CA GLU A 40 -2.38 4.07 -1.00
C GLU A 40 -3.90 3.94 -1.13
N ARG A 41 -4.65 5.00 -0.81
CA ARG A 41 -6.12 5.03 -0.95
C ARG A 41 -6.59 4.90 -2.39
N VAL A 42 -5.76 5.31 -3.34
CA VAL A 42 -5.96 5.10 -4.77
C VAL A 42 -4.85 4.19 -5.27
N VAL A 43 -5.21 3.17 -6.02
CA VAL A 43 -4.24 2.25 -6.64
C VAL A 43 -3.39 3.04 -7.64
N VAL A 44 -2.11 3.14 -7.36
CA VAL A 44 -1.13 3.77 -8.25
C VAL A 44 -0.02 2.79 -8.62
N ASN A 45 0.57 3.01 -9.76
CA ASN A 45 1.78 2.33 -10.15
C ASN A 45 2.96 2.87 -9.31
N ARG A 46 3.59 2.02 -8.51
CA ARG A 46 4.67 2.38 -7.56
C ARG A 46 5.88 3.07 -8.21
N TYR A 47 6.11 2.86 -9.51
CA TYR A 47 7.26 3.42 -10.22
C TYR A 47 6.94 4.75 -10.89
N SER A 48 5.71 4.93 -11.37
CA SER A 48 5.31 6.13 -12.11
C SER A 48 4.40 7.08 -11.33
N GLY A 49 3.82 6.65 -10.21
CA GLY A 49 2.81 7.40 -9.46
C GLY A 49 1.49 7.59 -10.22
N LEU A 50 1.29 6.87 -11.33
CA LEU A 50 0.10 6.99 -12.15
C LEU A 50 -1.05 6.15 -11.56
N ALA A 51 -2.20 6.79 -11.35
CA ALA A 51 -3.44 6.10 -11.03
C ALA A 51 -3.84 5.17 -12.17
N ILE A 52 -4.40 4.02 -11.81
CA ILE A 52 -4.87 3.01 -12.77
C ILE A 52 -3.94 2.79 -13.97
N GLU A 53 -2.62 2.72 -13.71
CA GLU A 53 -1.57 2.53 -14.71
C GLU A 53 -1.57 3.57 -15.86
N GLY A 54 -2.16 4.76 -15.66
CA GLY A 54 -2.26 5.81 -16.67
C GLY A 54 -3.34 5.57 -17.73
N PHE A 55 -4.32 4.72 -17.45
CA PHE A 55 -5.54 4.66 -18.26
C PHE A 55 -6.44 5.86 -17.97
N ASP A 56 -7.23 6.28 -18.96
CA ASP A 56 -8.17 7.39 -18.84
C ASP A 56 -9.46 6.91 -18.17
N PRO A 57 -9.79 7.39 -16.94
CA PRO A 57 -10.98 6.96 -16.24
C PRO A 57 -12.30 7.37 -16.92
N VAL A 58 -12.29 8.44 -17.72
CA VAL A 58 -13.48 8.92 -18.43
C VAL A 58 -13.79 8.07 -19.67
N ALA A 59 -12.75 7.51 -20.31
CA ALA A 59 -12.91 6.69 -21.51
C ALA A 59 -13.77 5.43 -21.28
N TYR A 60 -13.78 4.88 -20.07
CA TYR A 60 -14.66 3.74 -19.74
C TYR A 60 -16.14 4.09 -19.93
N PHE A 61 -16.52 5.33 -19.63
CA PHE A 61 -17.92 5.81 -19.72
C PHE A 61 -18.26 6.32 -21.12
N THR A 62 -17.33 7.01 -21.77
CA THR A 62 -17.59 7.68 -23.05
C THR A 62 -17.31 6.81 -24.26
N GLU A 63 -16.39 5.87 -24.13
CA GLU A 63 -15.91 5.04 -25.24
C GLU A 63 -16.09 3.54 -24.97
N SER A 64 -16.57 3.18 -23.78
CA SER A 64 -16.75 1.78 -23.33
C SER A 64 -15.48 0.94 -23.50
N MET A 65 -14.32 1.53 -23.21
CA MET A 65 -13.04 0.85 -23.37
C MET A 65 -11.99 1.30 -22.35
N ALA A 66 -11.08 0.41 -22.02
CA ALA A 66 -9.86 0.72 -21.28
C ALA A 66 -8.84 1.37 -22.24
N ALA A 67 -8.77 2.69 -22.25
CA ALA A 67 -7.89 3.45 -23.13
C ALA A 67 -6.80 4.16 -22.33
N ARG A 68 -5.56 4.16 -22.82
CA ARG A 68 -4.49 4.91 -22.19
C ARG A 68 -4.63 6.41 -22.40
N GLY A 69 -4.38 7.18 -21.34
CA GLY A 69 -4.23 8.62 -21.42
C GLY A 69 -2.86 9.04 -21.94
N SER A 70 -2.74 10.31 -22.32
CA SER A 70 -1.50 10.96 -22.74
C SER A 70 -0.87 11.73 -21.56
N PRO A 71 0.48 11.82 -21.49
CA PRO A 71 1.16 12.70 -20.55
C PRO A 71 0.86 14.18 -20.78
N ASP A 72 0.37 14.58 -21.96
CA ASP A 72 -0.02 15.95 -22.25
C ASP A 72 -1.29 16.39 -21.47
N PHE A 73 -2.08 15.44 -21.01
CA PHE A 73 -3.34 15.70 -20.31
C PHE A 73 -3.33 14.99 -18.94
N GLU A 74 -2.75 15.65 -17.94
CA GLU A 74 -2.67 15.12 -16.58
C GLU A 74 -3.46 15.99 -15.59
N ALA A 75 -3.93 15.35 -14.51
CA ALA A 75 -4.44 16.03 -13.32
C ALA A 75 -3.94 15.30 -12.06
N ARG A 76 -3.87 16.03 -10.93
CA ARG A 76 -3.62 15.46 -9.61
C ARG A 76 -4.91 15.44 -8.82
N GLU A 77 -5.30 14.28 -8.34
CA GLU A 77 -6.49 14.09 -7.52
C GLU A 77 -6.26 12.94 -6.54
N ALA A 78 -6.69 13.13 -5.29
CA ALA A 78 -6.55 12.15 -4.20
C ALA A 78 -5.11 11.57 -4.06
N GLY A 79 -4.09 12.43 -4.20
CA GLY A 79 -2.68 12.06 -4.06
C GLY A 79 -2.06 11.34 -5.27
N ALA A 80 -2.83 11.06 -6.31
CA ALA A 80 -2.38 10.34 -7.50
C ALA A 80 -2.31 11.24 -8.74
N VAL A 81 -1.54 10.82 -9.74
CA VAL A 81 -1.50 11.46 -11.07
C VAL A 81 -2.38 10.66 -12.02
N TRP A 82 -3.34 11.35 -12.61
CA TRP A 82 -4.30 10.80 -13.56
C TRP A 82 -3.98 11.26 -14.96
N ARG A 83 -4.09 10.37 -15.96
CA ARG A 83 -3.90 10.68 -17.38
C ARG A 83 -5.19 10.57 -18.15
N PHE A 84 -5.34 11.45 -19.12
CA PHE A 84 -6.55 11.55 -19.96
C PHE A 84 -6.17 11.52 -21.43
N ARG A 85 -7.12 11.15 -22.28
CA ARG A 85 -6.91 11.13 -23.74
C ARG A 85 -6.95 12.53 -24.37
N ASN A 86 -7.68 13.44 -23.72
CA ASN A 86 -7.89 14.78 -24.23
C ASN A 86 -8.27 15.74 -23.09
N LEU A 87 -8.32 17.04 -23.40
CA LEU A 87 -8.70 18.10 -22.46
C LEU A 87 -10.15 17.95 -21.95
N GLY A 88 -11.08 17.47 -22.79
CA GLY A 88 -12.48 17.26 -22.39
C GLY A 88 -12.60 16.20 -21.30
N ASN A 89 -11.96 15.06 -21.47
CA ASN A 89 -11.94 14.00 -20.46
C ASN A 89 -11.29 14.48 -19.15
N ARG A 90 -10.15 15.20 -19.27
CA ARG A 90 -9.52 15.81 -18.09
C ARG A 90 -10.47 16.77 -17.37
N ALA A 91 -11.16 17.65 -18.08
CA ALA A 91 -12.10 18.61 -17.50
C ALA A 91 -13.29 17.91 -16.82
N SER A 92 -13.84 16.87 -17.46
CA SER A 92 -14.93 16.05 -16.91
C SER A 92 -14.52 15.37 -15.61
N PHE A 93 -13.33 14.77 -15.55
CA PHE A 93 -12.81 14.13 -14.36
C PHE A 93 -12.58 15.13 -13.22
N VAL A 94 -11.96 16.28 -13.51
CA VAL A 94 -11.66 17.30 -12.48
C VAL A 94 -12.95 17.88 -11.90
N ALA A 95 -14.01 17.98 -12.71
CA ALA A 95 -15.32 18.44 -12.25
C ALA A 95 -16.06 17.38 -11.40
N HIS A 96 -15.86 16.09 -11.71
CA HIS A 96 -16.62 14.99 -11.14
C HIS A 96 -15.75 13.73 -10.88
N PRO A 97 -14.69 13.82 -10.06
CA PRO A 97 -13.82 12.69 -9.79
C PRO A 97 -14.56 11.53 -9.11
N GLU A 98 -15.61 11.83 -8.34
CA GLU A 98 -16.46 10.85 -7.66
C GLU A 98 -17.29 9.99 -8.61
N ILE A 99 -17.54 10.48 -9.86
CA ILE A 99 -18.25 9.75 -10.90
C ILE A 99 -17.28 8.89 -11.70
N TYR A 100 -16.22 9.52 -12.22
CA TYR A 100 -15.31 8.90 -13.17
C TYR A 100 -14.21 8.07 -12.50
N GLY A 101 -13.83 8.40 -11.27
CA GLY A 101 -12.86 7.62 -10.52
C GLY A 101 -13.38 6.22 -10.22
N PRO A 102 -12.50 5.19 -10.22
CA PRO A 102 -12.90 3.85 -9.85
C PRO A 102 -13.31 3.80 -8.38
N GLN A 103 -14.36 3.05 -8.10
CA GLN A 103 -14.83 2.83 -6.74
C GLN A 103 -13.77 2.10 -5.91
N PHE A 104 -13.80 2.30 -4.61
CA PHE A 104 -12.82 1.73 -3.67
C PHE A 104 -11.36 2.04 -4.03
N GLY A 105 -11.11 3.23 -4.59
CA GLY A 105 -9.76 3.62 -5.00
C GLY A 105 -9.15 2.77 -6.12
N GLY A 106 -9.94 1.92 -6.79
CA GLY A 106 -9.47 0.99 -7.81
C GLY A 106 -9.05 -0.38 -7.28
N TYR A 107 -9.33 -0.70 -6.01
CA TYR A 107 -9.17 -2.05 -5.47
C TYR A 107 -10.31 -2.97 -5.93
N ASP A 108 -9.99 -4.27 -6.05
CA ASP A 108 -10.94 -5.31 -6.46
C ASP A 108 -12.04 -5.51 -5.39
N PRO A 109 -13.32 -5.21 -5.69
CA PRO A 109 -14.40 -5.31 -4.71
C PRO A 109 -14.67 -6.74 -4.23
N VAL A 110 -14.37 -7.76 -5.03
CA VAL A 110 -14.53 -9.17 -4.62
C VAL A 110 -13.50 -9.53 -3.54
N ASP A 111 -12.26 -9.10 -3.72
CA ASP A 111 -11.21 -9.34 -2.73
C ASP A 111 -11.37 -8.44 -1.50
N LEU A 112 -11.88 -7.21 -1.64
CA LEU A 112 -12.26 -6.36 -0.50
C LEU A 112 -13.32 -7.04 0.37
N GLY A 113 -14.31 -7.70 -0.23
CA GLY A 113 -15.31 -8.49 0.49
C GLY A 113 -14.71 -9.66 1.29
N ARG A 114 -13.51 -10.10 0.94
CA ARG A 114 -12.71 -11.10 1.68
C ARG A 114 -11.76 -10.48 2.71
N GLY A 115 -11.69 -9.15 2.76
CA GLY A 115 -10.78 -8.41 3.66
C GLY A 115 -9.38 -8.21 3.09
N VAL A 116 -9.19 -8.34 1.78
CA VAL A 116 -7.90 -8.19 1.09
C VAL A 116 -7.94 -6.99 0.16
N THR A 117 -6.92 -6.11 0.26
CA THR A 117 -6.71 -4.99 -0.65
C THR A 117 -5.86 -5.45 -1.83
N TYR A 118 -6.50 -5.93 -2.88
CA TYR A 118 -5.85 -6.33 -4.12
C TYR A 118 -6.12 -5.28 -5.21
N ALA A 119 -5.04 -4.79 -5.84
CA ALA A 119 -5.15 -3.76 -6.88
C ALA A 119 -5.90 -4.28 -8.11
N GLY A 120 -6.86 -3.49 -8.59
CA GLY A 120 -7.54 -3.77 -9.84
C GLY A 120 -6.64 -3.52 -11.05
N ASN A 121 -6.77 -4.37 -12.06
CA ASN A 121 -6.17 -4.18 -13.37
C ASN A 121 -7.12 -3.34 -14.23
N PRO A 122 -6.67 -2.25 -14.83
CA PRO A 122 -7.52 -1.39 -15.66
C PRO A 122 -8.22 -2.09 -16.84
N ARG A 123 -7.73 -3.26 -17.25
CA ARG A 123 -8.33 -4.03 -18.35
C ARG A 123 -9.50 -4.92 -17.90
N PHE A 124 -9.60 -5.22 -16.62
CA PHE A 124 -10.71 -5.99 -16.05
C PHE A 124 -11.63 -5.05 -15.31
N TRP A 125 -12.70 -4.62 -15.96
CA TRP A 125 -13.57 -3.59 -15.46
C TRP A 125 -15.05 -3.87 -15.74
N VAL A 126 -15.91 -3.24 -14.94
CA VAL A 126 -17.37 -3.21 -15.15
C VAL A 126 -17.90 -1.85 -14.70
N ILE A 127 -18.90 -1.32 -15.40
CA ILE A 127 -19.70 -0.19 -14.92
C ILE A 127 -21.07 -0.71 -14.46
N VAL A 128 -21.36 -0.51 -13.17
CA VAL A 128 -22.67 -0.82 -12.59
C VAL A 128 -23.19 0.41 -11.85
N GLY A 129 -24.44 0.83 -12.13
CA GLY A 129 -25.04 2.00 -11.51
C GLY A 129 -24.25 3.31 -11.76
N GLN A 130 -23.68 3.46 -12.94
CA GLN A 130 -22.81 4.58 -13.32
C GLN A 130 -21.56 4.71 -12.41
N ARG A 131 -21.03 3.61 -11.94
CA ARG A 131 -19.80 3.52 -11.13
C ARG A 131 -18.84 2.54 -11.77
N LEU A 132 -17.58 2.94 -11.87
CA LEU A 132 -16.49 2.12 -12.40
C LEU A 132 -15.93 1.22 -11.30
N TYR A 133 -15.82 -0.07 -11.59
CA TYR A 133 -15.17 -1.07 -10.73
C TYR A 133 -14.04 -1.74 -11.50
N LEU A 134 -12.91 -1.92 -10.85
CA LEU A 134 -11.74 -2.60 -11.41
C LEU A 134 -11.49 -3.91 -10.66
N PHE A 135 -10.99 -4.92 -11.36
CA PHE A 135 -10.77 -6.25 -10.81
C PHE A 135 -9.32 -6.69 -11.04
N GLY A 136 -8.76 -7.41 -10.08
CA GLY A 136 -7.40 -7.93 -10.20
C GLY A 136 -7.28 -9.08 -11.19
N ARG A 137 -8.41 -9.76 -11.47
CA ARG A 137 -8.49 -10.92 -12.35
C ARG A 137 -9.86 -11.01 -13.02
N GLU A 138 -9.90 -11.71 -14.14
CA GLU A 138 -11.11 -11.85 -14.96
C GLU A 138 -12.22 -12.61 -14.25
N GLU A 139 -11.87 -13.63 -13.47
CA GLU A 139 -12.82 -14.44 -12.72
C GLU A 139 -13.58 -13.61 -11.67
N ASN A 140 -12.91 -12.67 -11.01
CA ASN A 140 -13.56 -11.75 -10.06
C ASN A 140 -14.52 -10.79 -10.79
N ARG A 141 -14.11 -10.27 -11.97
CA ARG A 141 -14.96 -9.42 -12.81
C ARG A 141 -16.24 -10.17 -13.19
N ASP A 142 -16.13 -11.41 -13.67
CA ASP A 142 -17.26 -12.19 -14.15
C ASP A 142 -18.20 -12.58 -12.99
N ALA A 143 -17.63 -12.98 -11.84
CA ALA A 143 -18.42 -13.25 -10.65
C ALA A 143 -19.17 -12.00 -10.16
N PHE A 144 -18.50 -10.85 -10.15
CA PHE A 144 -19.12 -9.57 -9.79
C PHE A 144 -20.23 -9.17 -10.78
N ALA A 145 -20.00 -9.32 -12.08
CA ALA A 145 -20.99 -8.98 -13.10
C ALA A 145 -22.27 -9.82 -12.97
N ALA A 146 -22.16 -11.06 -12.50
CA ALA A 146 -23.32 -11.93 -12.27
C ALA A 146 -24.13 -11.53 -11.02
N GLU A 147 -23.48 -11.12 -9.94
CA GLU A 147 -24.13 -10.82 -8.65
C GLU A 147 -23.59 -9.51 -8.01
N PRO A 148 -23.67 -8.34 -8.67
CA PRO A 148 -22.99 -7.14 -8.20
C PRO A 148 -23.47 -6.68 -6.81
N ALA A 149 -24.75 -6.77 -6.53
CA ALA A 149 -25.32 -6.33 -5.24
C ALA A 149 -24.75 -7.08 -4.02
N ARG A 150 -24.46 -8.37 -4.19
CA ARG A 150 -23.85 -9.21 -3.14
C ARG A 150 -22.44 -8.72 -2.84
N PHE A 151 -21.59 -8.62 -3.86
CA PHE A 151 -20.20 -8.22 -3.69
C PHE A 151 -20.04 -6.79 -3.22
N LEU A 152 -20.91 -5.87 -3.69
CA LEU A 152 -20.92 -4.48 -3.22
C LEU A 152 -21.28 -4.37 -1.74
N LYS A 153 -22.25 -5.17 -1.26
CA LYS A 153 -22.59 -5.22 0.17
C LYS A 153 -21.39 -5.62 1.01
N ASP A 154 -20.70 -6.69 0.62
CA ASP A 154 -19.56 -7.22 1.36
C ASP A 154 -18.35 -6.28 1.32
N ALA A 155 -18.04 -5.71 0.16
CA ALA A 155 -16.98 -4.71 -0.01
C ALA A 155 -17.26 -3.44 0.80
N ALA A 156 -18.47 -2.87 0.70
CA ALA A 156 -18.85 -1.66 1.41
C ALA A 156 -18.81 -1.82 2.94
N ALA A 157 -19.15 -3.00 3.45
CA ALA A 157 -19.08 -3.30 4.89
C ALA A 157 -17.62 -3.30 5.41
N ARG A 158 -16.66 -3.73 4.59
CA ARG A 158 -15.24 -3.84 4.99
C ARG A 158 -14.40 -2.62 4.63
N TRP A 159 -14.76 -1.91 3.57
CA TRP A 159 -13.97 -0.80 3.03
C TRP A 159 -13.57 0.25 4.07
N PRO A 160 -14.45 0.77 4.96
CA PRO A 160 -14.06 1.80 5.92
C PRO A 160 -12.94 1.38 6.89
N ALA A 161 -12.85 0.09 7.20
CA ALA A 161 -11.79 -0.43 8.06
C ALA A 161 -10.48 -0.61 7.28
N LEU A 162 -10.55 -1.13 6.06
CA LEU A 162 -9.41 -1.32 5.18
C LEU A 162 -8.81 0.02 4.76
N GLU A 163 -9.65 0.98 4.34
CA GLU A 163 -9.23 2.32 3.90
C GLU A 163 -8.46 3.08 4.98
N ARG A 164 -8.84 2.95 6.26
CA ARG A 164 -8.09 3.58 7.37
C ARG A 164 -6.68 3.04 7.53
N GLY A 165 -6.43 1.82 7.11
CA GLY A 165 -5.10 1.19 7.12
C GLY A 165 -4.23 1.56 5.91
N LEU A 166 -4.82 2.20 4.89
CA LEU A 166 -4.11 2.65 3.71
C LEU A 166 -3.50 4.03 3.93
N ALA A 167 -2.29 4.28 3.43
CA ALA A 167 -1.67 5.60 3.48
C ALA A 167 -2.37 6.59 2.52
N GLN A 168 -2.22 7.87 2.84
CA GLN A 168 -2.68 8.96 2.01
C GLN A 168 -1.56 9.43 1.08
#